data_ba75f635c74d0bdf3ae94ca327806f54
#
_entry.id   ba75f635c74d0bdf3ae94ca327806f54
#
_cell.length_a   1.000
_cell.length_b   1.000
_cell.length_c   1.000
_cell.angle_alpha   90.00
_cell.angle_beta   90.00
_cell.angle_gamma   90.00
#
_symmetry.space_group_name_H-M   'P 1'
#
loop_
_entity.id
_entity.type
_entity.pdbx_description
1 polymer ?
#
loop_
_entity_poly.entity_id
_entity_poly.type
_entity_poly.pdbx_seq_one_letter_code
_entity_poly.pdbx_strand_id
1 'polypeptide(L)'
;MLDDIKKDARERMAKCVATFQADMKKLRTGRAHPSLIEHLKVDYYGNDTPLNQVANIAVEDGRTLVVSPWEKTMVQAIEKAIHKSDLGLNPMTAGTIIRIPMPALTEERRRDITKVLRQDAEGARVAVRNVRRDVMGDIKDLLKEKLISQDDEKRAETDIQKLTDQNIADIEKHLAAKEKEVMQI
;
A
#
# COMPACT_ATOMS: atom_id res chain seq x y z
N MET A 1 -7.84 15.06 -29.42
CA MET A 1 -8.19 13.66 -29.80
C MET A 1 -7.07 12.69 -29.41
N LEU A 2 -5.93 12.59 -30.15
CA LEU A 2 -4.81 11.69 -29.74
C LEU A 2 -4.23 12.07 -28.37
N ASP A 3 -4.09 13.34 -28.07
CA ASP A 3 -3.58 13.79 -26.77
C ASP A 3 -4.51 13.44 -25.62
N ASP A 4 -5.83 13.45 -25.86
CA ASP A 4 -6.83 13.04 -24.86
C ASP A 4 -6.74 11.54 -24.59
N ILE A 5 -6.55 10.72 -25.64
CA ILE A 5 -6.34 9.27 -25.50
C ILE A 5 -5.04 8.98 -24.76
N LYS A 6 -3.96 9.69 -25.08
CA LYS A 6 -2.68 9.53 -24.36
C LYS A 6 -2.79 9.95 -22.89
N LYS A 7 -3.54 11.00 -22.60
CA LYS A 7 -3.81 11.47 -21.25
C LYS A 7 -4.62 10.43 -20.46
N ASP A 8 -5.72 9.93 -21.05
CA ASP A 8 -6.53 8.86 -20.44
C ASP A 8 -5.68 7.61 -20.14
N ALA A 9 -4.86 7.17 -21.10
CA ALA A 9 -3.94 6.05 -20.91
C ALA A 9 -3.01 6.27 -19.72
N ARG A 10 -2.43 7.46 -19.59
CA ARG A 10 -1.52 7.82 -18.50
C ARG A 10 -2.22 7.77 -17.15
N GLU A 11 -3.41 8.36 -17.06
CA GLU A 11 -4.18 8.38 -15.81
C GLU A 11 -4.63 6.97 -15.40
N ARG A 12 -5.13 6.17 -16.34
CA ARG A 12 -5.56 4.79 -16.08
C ARG A 12 -4.40 3.88 -15.67
N MET A 13 -3.25 3.95 -16.36
CA MET A 13 -2.07 3.16 -16.01
C MET A 13 -1.49 3.58 -14.66
N ALA A 14 -1.40 4.88 -14.38
CA ALA A 14 -0.97 5.38 -13.08
C ALA A 14 -1.90 4.90 -11.94
N LYS A 15 -3.20 4.83 -12.18
CA LYS A 15 -4.17 4.29 -11.24
C LYS A 15 -3.94 2.80 -10.95
N CYS A 16 -3.55 2.00 -11.96
CA CYS A 16 -3.20 0.59 -11.75
C CYS A 16 -1.99 0.46 -10.81
N VAL A 17 -0.96 1.28 -10.99
CA VAL A 17 0.22 1.30 -10.11
C VAL A 17 -0.16 1.74 -8.70
N ALA A 18 -0.96 2.80 -8.56
CA ALA A 18 -1.42 3.31 -7.28
C ALA A 18 -2.26 2.28 -6.50
N THR A 19 -3.13 1.55 -7.19
CA THR A 19 -3.92 0.46 -6.60
C THR A 19 -3.00 -0.64 -6.06
N PHE A 20 -2.01 -1.07 -6.84
CA PHE A 20 -1.01 -2.05 -6.40
C PHE A 20 -0.26 -1.57 -5.16
N GLN A 21 0.19 -0.31 -5.14
CA GLN A 21 0.84 0.27 -3.95
C GLN A 21 -0.07 0.28 -2.72
N ALA A 22 -1.35 0.61 -2.89
CA ALA A 22 -2.33 0.60 -1.80
C ALA A 22 -2.55 -0.81 -1.25
N ASP A 23 -2.63 -1.82 -2.12
CA ASP A 23 -2.81 -3.22 -1.71
C ASP A 23 -1.56 -3.75 -0.98
N MET A 24 -0.36 -3.39 -1.43
CA MET A 24 0.88 -3.71 -0.72
C MET A 24 0.95 -3.10 0.69
N LYS A 25 0.38 -1.91 0.89
CA LYS A 25 0.33 -1.29 2.23
C LYS A 25 -0.57 -2.04 3.21
N LYS A 26 -1.59 -2.72 2.72
CA LYS A 26 -2.50 -3.54 3.54
C LYS A 26 -1.86 -4.83 4.02
N LEU A 27 -0.83 -5.32 3.34
CA LEU A 27 -0.12 -6.53 3.73
C LEU A 27 0.68 -6.30 5.01
N ARG A 28 0.39 -7.09 6.04
CA ARG A 28 1.12 -7.06 7.31
C ARG A 28 2.49 -7.71 7.11
N THR A 29 3.52 -6.89 6.99
CA THR A 29 4.90 -7.32 6.74
C THR A 29 5.74 -7.48 8.01
N GLY A 30 5.11 -7.44 9.20
CA GLY A 30 5.82 -7.50 10.49
C GLY A 30 6.47 -6.18 10.91
N ARG A 31 6.38 -5.13 10.09
CA ARG A 31 6.80 -3.78 10.48
C ARG A 31 5.75 -3.10 11.35
N ALA A 32 6.23 -2.39 12.36
CA ALA A 32 5.42 -1.53 13.16
C ALA A 32 4.96 -0.31 12.34
N HIS A 33 3.66 -0.04 12.34
CA HIS A 33 3.10 1.18 11.76
C HIS A 33 1.97 1.70 12.65
N PRO A 34 1.89 3.01 12.92
CA PRO A 34 0.86 3.58 13.78
C PRO A 34 -0.57 3.20 13.40
N SER A 35 -0.85 3.05 12.09
CA SER A 35 -2.17 2.67 11.59
C SER A 35 -2.69 1.32 12.09
N LEU A 36 -1.81 0.48 12.65
CA LEU A 36 -2.21 -0.81 13.22
C LEU A 36 -3.07 -0.66 14.47
N ILE A 37 -2.83 0.39 15.25
CA ILE A 37 -3.45 0.59 16.56
C ILE A 37 -4.17 1.93 16.71
N GLU A 38 -3.93 2.92 15.84
CA GLU A 38 -4.49 4.27 15.95
C GLU A 38 -6.02 4.31 16.03
N HIS A 39 -6.69 3.34 15.43
CA HIS A 39 -8.15 3.21 15.39
C HIS A 39 -8.73 2.41 16.56
N LEU A 40 -7.90 1.81 17.40
CA LEU A 40 -8.37 1.09 18.58
C LEU A 40 -9.11 2.04 19.51
N LYS A 41 -10.28 1.60 19.97
CA LYS A 41 -11.10 2.36 20.89
C LYS A 41 -10.63 2.14 22.32
N VAL A 42 -10.37 3.23 22.99
CA VAL A 42 -9.97 3.28 24.40
C VAL A 42 -11.09 3.94 25.20
N ASP A 43 -11.38 3.40 26.37
CA ASP A 43 -12.32 4.04 27.30
C ASP A 43 -11.69 5.29 27.89
N TYR A 44 -12.14 6.45 27.40
CA TYR A 44 -11.74 7.76 27.89
C TYR A 44 -12.90 8.38 28.67
N TYR A 45 -12.86 8.25 30.01
CA TYR A 45 -13.90 8.74 30.91
C TYR A 45 -15.32 8.29 30.50
N GLY A 46 -15.48 7.03 30.15
CA GLY A 46 -16.76 6.44 29.74
C GLY A 46 -17.12 6.62 28.26
N ASN A 47 -16.24 7.23 27.46
CA ASN A 47 -16.43 7.41 26.03
C ASN A 47 -15.41 6.60 25.22
N ASP A 48 -15.86 5.86 24.23
CA ASP A 48 -15.01 5.15 23.27
C ASP A 48 -14.28 6.15 22.38
N THR A 49 -13.00 6.37 22.62
CA THR A 49 -12.17 7.35 21.90
C THR A 49 -11.05 6.64 21.15
N PRO A 50 -10.77 6.99 19.88
CA PRO A 50 -9.64 6.42 19.14
C PRO A 50 -8.30 6.69 19.85
N LEU A 51 -7.39 5.71 19.81
CA LEU A 51 -6.10 5.78 20.50
C LEU A 51 -5.26 7.00 20.10
N ASN A 52 -5.30 7.40 18.83
CA ASN A 52 -4.60 8.57 18.32
C ASN A 52 -5.10 9.92 18.90
N GLN A 53 -6.25 9.92 19.56
CA GLN A 53 -6.82 11.10 20.23
C GLN A 53 -6.50 11.16 21.73
N VAL A 54 -5.88 10.14 22.29
CA VAL A 54 -5.53 10.07 23.73
C VAL A 54 -4.04 9.85 23.97
N ALA A 55 -3.29 9.52 22.92
CA ALA A 55 -1.86 9.24 22.99
C ALA A 55 -1.13 9.60 21.71
N ASN A 56 0.17 9.84 21.81
CA ASN A 56 1.07 9.89 20.68
C ASN A 56 1.58 8.49 20.36
N ILE A 57 1.58 8.11 19.06
CA ILE A 57 2.03 6.82 18.58
C ILE A 57 3.24 7.03 17.68
N ALA A 58 4.37 6.46 18.06
CA ALA A 58 5.62 6.50 17.31
C ALA A 58 6.13 5.09 16.99
N VAL A 59 7.10 4.99 16.11
CA VAL A 59 7.77 3.73 15.75
C VAL A 59 9.22 3.79 16.22
N GLU A 60 9.63 2.79 16.99
CA GLU A 60 11.01 2.58 17.43
C GLU A 60 11.57 1.35 16.71
N ASP A 61 12.77 1.48 16.12
CA ASP A 61 13.51 0.39 15.43
C ASP A 61 12.71 -0.37 14.35
N GLY A 62 11.70 0.27 13.77
CA GLY A 62 10.88 -0.32 12.70
C GLY A 62 10.00 -1.51 13.13
N ARG A 63 10.11 -1.98 14.37
CA ARG A 63 9.40 -3.17 14.89
C ARG A 63 8.59 -2.94 16.15
N THR A 64 8.83 -1.84 16.84
CA THR A 64 8.18 -1.53 18.11
C THR A 64 7.34 -0.28 17.96
N LEU A 65 6.07 -0.36 18.31
CA LEU A 65 5.23 0.80 18.49
C LEU A 65 5.42 1.36 19.91
N VAL A 66 5.60 2.65 20.00
CA VAL A 66 5.71 3.36 21.28
C VAL A 66 4.49 4.24 21.42
N VAL A 67 3.69 3.98 22.43
CA VAL A 67 2.50 4.74 22.78
C VAL A 67 2.80 5.57 24.00
N SER A 68 2.70 6.88 23.87
CA SER A 68 2.90 7.85 24.95
C SER A 68 1.57 8.55 25.23
N PRO A 69 0.82 8.10 26.26
CA PRO A 69 -0.44 8.75 26.66
C PRO A 69 -0.21 10.20 27.09
N TRP A 70 -1.13 11.06 26.74
CA TRP A 70 -1.09 12.46 27.19
C TRP A 70 -1.41 12.59 28.68
N GLU A 71 -2.23 11.66 29.20
CA GLU A 71 -2.58 11.57 30.60
C GLU A 71 -2.10 10.26 31.21
N LYS A 72 -1.39 10.32 32.31
CA LYS A 72 -0.86 9.13 33.02
C LYS A 72 -1.95 8.13 33.42
N THR A 73 -3.14 8.62 33.70
CA THR A 73 -4.30 7.81 34.10
C THR A 73 -4.81 6.92 33.00
N MET A 74 -4.47 7.22 31.74
CA MET A 74 -4.93 6.47 30.57
C MET A 74 -4.08 5.23 30.24
N VAL A 75 -2.91 5.06 30.87
CA VAL A 75 -1.99 3.94 30.59
C VAL A 75 -2.70 2.59 30.68
N GLN A 76 -3.42 2.35 31.75
CA GLN A 76 -4.12 1.07 31.98
C GLN A 76 -5.27 0.85 31.00
N ALA A 77 -6.02 1.90 30.65
CA ALA A 77 -7.11 1.81 29.70
C ALA A 77 -6.60 1.49 28.29
N ILE A 78 -5.47 2.10 27.89
CA ILE A 78 -4.80 1.85 26.60
C ILE A 78 -4.26 0.42 26.54
N GLU A 79 -3.55 0.00 27.59
CA GLU A 79 -3.01 -1.36 27.70
C GLU A 79 -4.12 -2.42 27.58
N LYS A 80 -5.22 -2.21 28.28
CA LYS A 80 -6.40 -3.08 28.25
C LYS A 80 -7.05 -3.11 26.86
N ALA A 81 -7.13 -1.98 26.18
CA ALA A 81 -7.67 -1.89 24.81
C ALA A 81 -6.79 -2.67 23.80
N ILE A 82 -5.46 -2.59 23.95
CA ILE A 82 -4.51 -3.33 23.12
C ILE A 82 -4.62 -4.84 23.36
N HIS A 83 -4.71 -5.29 24.62
CA HIS A 83 -4.90 -6.70 24.97
C HIS A 83 -6.22 -7.28 24.46
N LYS A 84 -7.29 -6.49 24.47
CA LYS A 84 -8.60 -6.89 23.95
C LYS A 84 -8.67 -6.93 22.42
N SER A 85 -7.72 -6.29 21.75
CA SER A 85 -7.69 -6.29 20.28
C SER A 85 -7.32 -7.67 19.75
N ASP A 86 -7.91 -8.05 18.60
CA ASP A 86 -7.59 -9.32 17.90
C ASP A 86 -6.22 -9.30 17.20
N LEU A 87 -5.37 -8.31 17.52
CA LEU A 87 -4.08 -8.11 16.87
C LEU A 87 -2.98 -9.03 17.42
N GLY A 88 -3.21 -9.71 18.55
CA GLY A 88 -2.21 -10.58 19.19
C GLY A 88 -0.97 -9.85 19.67
N LEU A 89 -1.11 -8.59 20.09
CA LEU A 89 -0.03 -7.73 20.54
C LEU A 89 0.15 -7.82 22.05
N ASN A 90 1.38 -7.83 22.51
CA ASN A 90 1.75 -7.84 23.93
C ASN A 90 2.38 -6.50 24.32
N PRO A 91 1.62 -5.56 24.88
CA PRO A 91 2.16 -4.29 25.35
C PRO A 91 3.06 -4.50 26.57
N MET A 92 4.17 -3.78 26.63
CA MET A 92 5.08 -3.71 27.75
C MET A 92 5.11 -2.27 28.27
N THR A 93 4.62 -2.05 29.47
CA THR A 93 4.53 -0.72 30.08
C THR A 93 5.74 -0.46 30.98
N ALA A 94 6.41 0.66 30.74
CA ALA A 94 7.48 1.19 31.57
C ALA A 94 7.15 2.64 31.95
N GLY A 95 6.68 2.84 33.17
CA GLY A 95 6.22 4.14 33.64
C GLY A 95 4.95 4.60 32.92
N THR A 96 5.06 5.63 32.09
CA THR A 96 3.97 6.17 31.26
C THR A 96 4.07 5.79 29.78
N ILE A 97 5.09 5.04 29.40
CA ILE A 97 5.35 4.66 28.02
C ILE A 97 4.98 3.20 27.83
N ILE A 98 4.19 2.91 26.81
CA ILE A 98 3.77 1.56 26.44
C ILE A 98 4.51 1.18 25.17
N ARG A 99 5.37 0.16 25.23
CA ARG A 99 6.07 -0.42 24.08
C ARG A 99 5.35 -1.67 23.61
N ILE A 100 5.10 -1.75 22.33
CA ILE A 100 4.39 -2.87 21.69
C ILE A 100 5.31 -3.45 20.62
N PRO A 101 6.06 -4.51 20.94
CA PRO A 101 6.88 -5.19 19.94
C PRO A 101 5.99 -5.94 18.96
N MET A 102 6.27 -5.79 17.65
CA MET A 102 5.61 -6.58 16.63
C MET A 102 6.15 -8.01 16.64
N PRO A 103 5.28 -9.03 16.54
CA PRO A 103 5.73 -10.40 16.40
C PRO A 103 6.62 -10.57 15.16
N ALA A 104 7.74 -11.29 15.29
CA ALA A 104 8.57 -11.61 14.15
C ALA A 104 7.79 -12.53 13.17
N LEU A 105 7.91 -12.26 11.86
CA LEU A 105 7.36 -13.14 10.85
C LEU A 105 8.13 -14.46 10.83
N THR A 106 7.41 -15.58 10.82
CA THR A 106 8.00 -16.89 10.54
C THR A 106 8.49 -16.95 9.09
N GLU A 107 9.43 -17.82 8.79
CA GLU A 107 9.92 -18.02 7.42
C GLU A 107 8.78 -18.45 6.47
N GLU A 108 7.89 -19.32 6.93
CA GLU A 108 6.70 -19.72 6.20
C GLU A 108 5.81 -18.52 5.86
N ARG A 109 5.53 -17.66 6.83
CA ARG A 109 4.72 -16.47 6.63
C ARG A 109 5.36 -15.48 5.65
N ARG A 110 6.68 -15.33 5.68
CA ARG A 110 7.41 -14.50 4.70
C ARG A 110 7.25 -15.03 3.28
N ARG A 111 7.35 -16.35 3.11
CA ARG A 111 7.13 -17.00 1.81
C ARG A 111 5.72 -16.79 1.29
N ASP A 112 4.71 -16.93 2.15
CA ASP A 112 3.31 -16.68 1.79
C ASP A 112 3.09 -15.24 1.37
N ILE A 113 3.61 -14.27 2.12
CA ILE A 113 3.50 -12.86 1.79
C ILE A 113 4.18 -12.57 0.44
N THR A 114 5.37 -13.12 0.19
CA THR A 114 6.07 -12.96 -1.09
C THR A 114 5.26 -13.53 -2.26
N LYS A 115 4.60 -14.67 -2.06
CA LYS A 115 3.73 -15.28 -3.06
C LYS A 115 2.54 -14.38 -3.40
N VAL A 116 1.89 -13.82 -2.39
CA VAL A 116 0.77 -12.88 -2.55
C VAL A 116 1.24 -11.60 -3.28
N LEU A 117 2.38 -11.03 -2.86
CA LEU A 117 2.96 -9.85 -3.52
C LEU A 117 3.21 -10.07 -5.01
N ARG A 118 3.75 -11.22 -5.40
CA ARG A 118 4.00 -11.56 -6.81
C ARG A 118 2.70 -11.74 -7.59
N GLN A 119 1.69 -12.32 -6.98
CA GLN A 119 0.37 -12.49 -7.57
C GLN A 119 -0.30 -11.13 -7.81
N ASP A 120 -0.25 -10.24 -6.82
CA ASP A 120 -0.80 -8.88 -6.93
C ASP A 120 -0.05 -8.05 -7.98
N ALA A 121 1.28 -8.19 -8.05
CA ALA A 121 2.09 -7.55 -9.08
C ALA A 121 1.72 -8.04 -10.50
N GLU A 122 1.49 -9.35 -10.69
CA GLU A 122 1.01 -9.87 -11.99
C GLU A 122 -0.37 -9.32 -12.34
N GLY A 123 -1.28 -9.24 -11.37
CA GLY A 123 -2.58 -8.60 -11.56
C GLY A 123 -2.44 -7.14 -12.03
N ALA A 124 -1.54 -6.38 -11.42
CA ALA A 124 -1.26 -4.99 -11.81
C ALA A 124 -0.66 -4.90 -13.23
N ARG A 125 0.28 -5.77 -13.60
CA ARG A 125 0.84 -5.85 -14.97
C ARG A 125 -0.24 -6.15 -16.00
N VAL A 126 -1.11 -7.09 -15.70
CA VAL A 126 -2.25 -7.44 -16.57
C VAL A 126 -3.18 -6.23 -16.73
N ALA A 127 -3.48 -5.51 -15.65
CA ALA A 127 -4.30 -4.30 -15.71
C ALA A 127 -3.68 -3.22 -16.60
N VAL A 128 -2.38 -2.95 -16.48
CA VAL A 128 -1.66 -2.00 -17.35
C VAL A 128 -1.70 -2.44 -18.81
N ARG A 129 -1.48 -3.74 -19.10
CA ARG A 129 -1.54 -4.29 -20.46
C ARG A 129 -2.96 -4.21 -21.05
N ASN A 130 -3.99 -4.35 -20.24
CA ASN A 130 -5.38 -4.17 -20.68
C ASN A 130 -5.64 -2.73 -21.09
N VAL A 131 -5.22 -1.75 -20.28
CA VAL A 131 -5.31 -0.32 -20.64
C VAL A 131 -4.61 -0.06 -21.99
N ARG A 132 -3.39 -0.59 -22.17
CA ARG A 132 -2.69 -0.48 -23.45
C ARG A 132 -3.53 -1.04 -24.60
N ARG A 133 -4.11 -2.23 -24.44
CA ARG A 133 -4.90 -2.89 -25.49
C ARG A 133 -6.11 -2.05 -25.87
N ASP A 134 -6.83 -1.51 -24.89
CA ASP A 134 -7.99 -0.66 -25.12
C ASP A 134 -7.59 0.58 -25.93
N VAL A 135 -6.57 1.29 -25.47
CA VAL A 135 -6.08 2.52 -26.09
C VAL A 135 -5.55 2.29 -27.51
N MET A 136 -4.86 1.16 -27.76
CA MET A 136 -4.42 0.78 -29.08
C MET A 136 -5.62 0.50 -30.01
N GLY A 137 -6.71 -0.01 -29.47
CA GLY A 137 -7.99 -0.16 -30.20
C GLY A 137 -8.54 1.19 -30.62
N ASP A 138 -8.63 2.13 -29.67
CA ASP A 138 -9.14 3.49 -29.92
C ASP A 138 -8.31 4.22 -31.00
N ILE A 139 -6.98 4.11 -30.95
CA ILE A 139 -6.06 4.70 -31.94
C ILE A 139 -6.33 4.10 -33.34
N LYS A 140 -6.51 2.77 -33.45
CA LYS A 140 -6.82 2.10 -34.71
C LYS A 140 -8.17 2.51 -35.27
N ASP A 141 -9.16 2.73 -34.43
CA ASP A 141 -10.47 3.20 -34.86
C ASP A 141 -10.41 4.63 -35.43
N LEU A 142 -9.62 5.52 -34.81
CA LEU A 142 -9.34 6.85 -35.37
C LEU A 142 -8.70 6.79 -36.74
N LEU A 143 -7.79 5.83 -36.98
CA LEU A 143 -7.19 5.64 -38.30
C LEU A 143 -8.21 5.13 -39.32
N LYS A 144 -9.06 4.17 -38.97
CA LYS A 144 -10.13 3.65 -39.83
C LYS A 144 -11.11 4.75 -40.25
N GLU A 145 -11.43 5.65 -39.31
CA GLU A 145 -12.27 6.82 -39.54
C GLU A 145 -11.55 7.96 -40.30
N LYS A 146 -10.27 7.75 -40.65
CA LYS A 146 -9.40 8.72 -41.34
C LYS A 146 -9.25 10.04 -40.60
N LEU A 147 -9.36 10.01 -39.27
CA LEU A 147 -9.19 11.17 -38.39
C LEU A 147 -7.71 11.43 -38.05
N ILE A 148 -6.85 10.44 -38.27
CA ILE A 148 -5.40 10.51 -38.07
C ILE A 148 -4.67 9.86 -39.25
N SER A 149 -3.40 10.22 -39.47
CA SER A 149 -2.54 9.58 -40.46
C SER A 149 -1.89 8.29 -39.89
N GLN A 150 -1.36 7.44 -40.79
CA GLN A 150 -0.58 6.27 -40.40
C GLN A 150 0.67 6.62 -39.59
N ASP A 151 1.29 7.76 -39.87
CA ASP A 151 2.45 8.24 -39.13
C ASP A 151 2.07 8.68 -37.71
N ASP A 152 0.88 9.28 -37.53
CA ASP A 152 0.36 9.64 -36.22
C ASP A 152 0.02 8.39 -35.41
N GLU A 153 -0.57 7.37 -36.02
CA GLU A 153 -0.81 6.06 -35.40
C GLU A 153 0.50 5.48 -34.86
N LYS A 154 1.53 5.35 -35.69
CA LYS A 154 2.83 4.77 -35.29
C LYS A 154 3.49 5.54 -34.15
N ARG A 155 3.42 6.88 -34.18
CA ARG A 155 3.94 7.72 -33.09
C ARG A 155 3.16 7.49 -31.79
N ALA A 156 1.83 7.46 -31.88
CA ALA A 156 0.98 7.20 -30.73
C ALA A 156 1.21 5.81 -30.15
N GLU A 157 1.31 4.76 -30.97
CA GLU A 157 1.65 3.41 -30.52
C GLU A 157 2.99 3.36 -29.80
N THR A 158 4.01 4.05 -30.31
CA THR A 158 5.32 4.15 -29.67
C THR A 158 5.25 4.83 -28.32
N ASP A 159 4.48 5.92 -28.20
CA ASP A 159 4.31 6.65 -26.95
C ASP A 159 3.56 5.82 -25.91
N ILE A 160 2.50 5.12 -26.32
CA ILE A 160 1.74 4.22 -25.44
C ILE A 160 2.58 3.02 -25.00
N GLN A 161 3.44 2.48 -25.88
CA GLN A 161 4.36 1.41 -25.49
C GLN A 161 5.37 1.89 -24.44
N LYS A 162 5.97 3.05 -24.62
CA LYS A 162 6.90 3.65 -23.64
C LYS A 162 6.19 3.86 -22.30
N LEU A 163 4.97 4.38 -22.32
CA LEU A 163 4.17 4.60 -21.12
C LEU A 163 3.86 3.28 -20.40
N THR A 164 3.55 2.23 -21.15
CA THR A 164 3.32 0.88 -20.63
C THR A 164 4.58 0.35 -19.94
N ASP A 165 5.73 0.45 -20.59
CA ASP A 165 7.00 -0.04 -20.07
C ASP A 165 7.42 0.68 -18.81
N GLN A 166 7.20 2.01 -18.73
CA GLN A 166 7.45 2.80 -17.53
C GLN A 166 6.59 2.35 -16.35
N ASN A 167 5.28 2.16 -16.56
CA ASN A 167 4.38 1.73 -15.48
C ASN A 167 4.68 0.29 -15.02
N ILE A 168 5.07 -0.61 -15.94
CA ILE A 168 5.50 -1.96 -15.56
C ILE A 168 6.81 -1.89 -14.76
N ALA A 169 7.78 -1.06 -15.16
CA ALA A 169 9.02 -0.87 -14.42
C ALA A 169 8.77 -0.32 -13.00
N ASP A 170 7.79 0.57 -12.83
CA ASP A 170 7.38 1.08 -11.53
C ASP A 170 6.78 -0.03 -10.66
N ILE A 171 5.94 -0.91 -11.22
CA ILE A 171 5.41 -2.08 -10.50
C ILE A 171 6.55 -2.99 -10.03
N GLU A 172 7.53 -3.31 -10.91
CA GLU A 172 8.69 -4.13 -10.54
C GLU A 172 9.53 -3.50 -9.44
N LYS A 173 9.76 -2.20 -9.50
CA LYS A 173 10.49 -1.45 -8.48
C LYS A 173 9.80 -1.53 -7.12
N HIS A 174 8.49 -1.34 -7.08
CA HIS A 174 7.72 -1.42 -5.85
C HIS A 174 7.67 -2.85 -5.30
N LEU A 175 7.53 -3.85 -6.18
CA LEU A 175 7.58 -5.26 -5.80
C LEU A 175 8.92 -5.62 -5.16
N ALA A 176 10.03 -5.28 -5.82
CA ALA A 176 11.37 -5.58 -5.32
C ALA A 176 11.65 -4.91 -3.97
N ALA A 177 11.24 -3.65 -3.81
CA ALA A 177 11.38 -2.93 -2.55
C ALA A 177 10.60 -3.61 -1.41
N LYS A 178 9.37 -4.06 -1.69
CA LYS A 178 8.53 -4.73 -0.70
C LYS A 178 9.00 -6.14 -0.37
N GLU A 179 9.46 -6.91 -1.35
CA GLU A 179 10.09 -8.22 -1.11
C GLU A 179 11.32 -8.10 -0.20
N LYS A 180 12.17 -7.11 -0.48
CA LYS A 180 13.33 -6.82 0.37
C LYS A 180 12.92 -6.46 1.80
N GLU A 181 11.88 -5.64 1.96
CA GLU A 181 11.31 -5.29 3.27
C GLU A 181 10.86 -6.54 4.04
N VAL A 182 10.11 -7.44 3.39
CA VAL A 182 9.62 -8.69 4.01
C VAL A 182 10.76 -9.62 4.41
N MET A 183 11.85 -9.65 3.66
CA MET A 183 12.99 -10.55 3.92
C MET A 183 13.98 -10.02 4.97
N GLN A 184 14.02 -8.70 5.19
CA GLN A 184 14.95 -8.07 6.14
C GLN A 184 14.47 -8.03 7.59
N ILE A 185 13.23 -8.44 7.88
CA ILE A 185 12.64 -8.34 9.22
C ILE A 185 12.85 -9.64 10.01
#